data_25b87ec39e65a0fabed227ad76733c71
#
_entry.id   25b87ec39e65a0fabed227ad76733c71
#
_cell.length_a   1.000
_cell.length_b   1.000
_cell.length_c   1.000
_cell.angle_alpha   90.00
_cell.angle_beta   90.00
_cell.angle_gamma   90.00
#
_symmetry.space_group_name_H-M   'P 1'
#
loop_
_entity.id
_entity.type
_entity.pdbx_description
1 polymer ?
#
loop_
_entity_poly.entity_id
_entity_poly.type
_entity_poly.pdbx_seq_one_letter_code
_entity_poly.pdbx_strand_id
1 'polypeptide(L)'
;MPKITPNYLEMKAGDLPASKAFYEKAFGFAFTDYGPDYAAVEGGPVDIGLSAGPEPVAPMPAFESDDLEASLAQVTAAGGKIVREIFAFPGGRRFECIDPSGNRLAIYQPD
;
A
#
# COMPACT_ATOMS: atom_id res chain seq x y z
N MET A 1 2.54 -0.02 -22.60
CA MET A 1 2.97 0.41 -21.25
C MET A 1 1.82 0.17 -20.28
N PRO A 2 2.06 -0.49 -19.15
CA PRO A 2 1.00 -0.70 -18.18
C PRO A 2 0.48 0.62 -17.61
N LYS A 3 -0.80 0.64 -17.27
CA LYS A 3 -1.40 1.76 -16.57
C LYS A 3 -1.11 1.64 -15.08
N ILE A 4 -0.52 2.67 -14.51
CA ILE A 4 -0.15 2.72 -13.09
C ILE A 4 -0.81 3.94 -12.47
N THR A 5 -1.61 3.71 -11.43
CA THR A 5 -2.44 4.75 -10.81
C THR A 5 -2.17 4.82 -9.30
N PRO A 6 -1.78 5.98 -8.76
CA PRO A 6 -1.63 6.14 -7.31
C PRO A 6 -3.01 6.20 -6.67
N ASN A 7 -3.37 5.19 -5.87
CA ASN A 7 -4.71 5.11 -5.29
C ASN A 7 -4.77 4.45 -3.92
N TYR A 8 -3.63 4.25 -3.26
CA TYR A 8 -3.62 3.56 -1.98
C TYR A 8 -2.49 4.09 -1.09
N LEU A 9 -2.77 4.26 0.19
CA LEU A 9 -1.77 4.69 1.16
C LEU A 9 -1.67 3.62 2.26
N GLU A 10 -0.51 3.02 2.39
CA GLU A 10 -0.24 2.00 3.41
C GLU A 10 0.40 2.66 4.62
N MET A 11 -0.18 2.45 5.81
CA MET A 11 0.35 3.00 7.04
C MET A 11 0.50 1.91 8.10
N LYS A 12 1.45 2.08 9.00
CA LYS A 12 1.61 1.22 10.16
C LYS A 12 0.88 1.80 11.37
N ALA A 13 0.36 0.91 12.22
CA ALA A 13 -0.29 1.30 13.46
C ALA A 13 0.27 0.44 14.59
N GLY A 14 0.99 1.06 15.51
CA GLY A 14 1.50 0.36 16.69
C GLY A 14 0.39 -0.12 17.60
N ASP A 15 -0.71 0.63 17.63
CA ASP A 15 -1.95 0.29 18.34
C ASP A 15 -3.10 0.46 17.36
N LEU A 16 -3.44 -0.61 16.65
CA LEU A 16 -4.46 -0.56 15.61
C LEU A 16 -5.84 -0.11 16.13
N PRO A 17 -6.35 -0.64 17.25
CA PRO A 17 -7.64 -0.16 17.76
C PRO A 17 -7.64 1.34 18.08
N ALA A 18 -6.56 1.86 18.66
CA ALA A 18 -6.46 3.28 18.98
C ALA A 18 -6.40 4.15 17.72
N SER A 19 -5.66 3.72 16.71
CA SER A 19 -5.57 4.45 15.44
C SER A 19 -6.92 4.45 14.73
N LYS A 20 -7.62 3.33 14.68
CA LYS A 20 -8.97 3.27 14.09
C LYS A 20 -9.91 4.23 14.79
N ALA A 21 -9.93 4.20 16.13
CA ALA A 21 -10.80 5.08 16.91
C ALA A 21 -10.51 6.56 16.64
N PHE A 22 -9.22 6.90 16.50
CA PHE A 22 -8.83 8.27 16.17
C PHE A 22 -9.40 8.70 14.81
N TYR A 23 -9.20 7.90 13.78
CA TYR A 23 -9.69 8.27 12.43
C TYR A 23 -11.21 8.26 12.34
N GLU A 24 -11.88 7.37 13.06
CA GLU A 24 -13.34 7.36 13.12
C GLU A 24 -13.88 8.62 13.75
N LYS A 25 -13.29 9.04 14.86
CA LYS A 25 -13.75 10.23 15.60
C LYS A 25 -13.36 11.54 14.92
N ALA A 26 -12.12 11.63 14.46
CA ALA A 26 -11.58 12.87 13.90
C ALA A 26 -12.05 13.12 12.48
N PHE A 27 -12.16 12.07 11.65
CA PHE A 27 -12.43 12.20 10.23
C PHE A 27 -13.72 11.54 9.77
N GLY A 28 -14.41 10.80 10.66
CA GLY A 28 -15.66 10.13 10.30
C GLY A 28 -15.43 8.92 9.39
N PHE A 29 -14.25 8.35 9.38
CA PHE A 29 -13.95 7.18 8.53
C PHE A 29 -14.66 5.94 9.05
N ALA A 30 -15.07 5.07 8.13
CA ALA A 30 -15.59 3.75 8.44
C ALA A 30 -14.57 2.71 7.96
N PHE A 31 -14.13 1.86 8.88
CA PHE A 31 -13.12 0.84 8.56
C PHE A 31 -13.77 -0.50 8.26
N THR A 32 -13.20 -1.21 7.29
CA THR A 32 -13.43 -2.63 7.09
C THR A 32 -12.28 -3.39 7.72
N ASP A 33 -12.59 -4.34 8.62
CA ASP A 33 -11.56 -5.14 9.27
C ASP A 33 -11.25 -6.39 8.44
N TYR A 34 -9.95 -6.63 8.25
CA TYR A 34 -9.44 -7.81 7.55
C TYR A 34 -8.60 -8.63 8.54
N GLY A 35 -9.24 -9.14 9.57
CA GLY A 35 -8.59 -9.83 10.67
C GLY A 35 -8.12 -8.85 11.74
N PRO A 36 -7.38 -9.35 12.77
CA PRO A 36 -6.99 -8.51 13.91
C PRO A 36 -5.87 -7.52 13.61
N ASP A 37 -5.14 -7.73 12.51
CA ASP A 37 -3.91 -6.98 12.24
C ASP A 37 -4.02 -6.02 11.06
N TYR A 38 -5.18 -5.89 10.42
CA TYR A 38 -5.35 -5.03 9.25
C TYR A 38 -6.77 -4.48 9.17
N ALA A 39 -6.86 -3.19 8.87
CA ALA A 39 -8.14 -2.52 8.61
C ALA A 39 -7.96 -1.50 7.48
N ALA A 40 -9.01 -1.25 6.71
CA ALA A 40 -8.92 -0.35 5.57
C ALA A 40 -10.13 0.56 5.48
N VAL A 41 -9.90 1.78 4.97
CA VAL A 41 -10.93 2.69 4.50
C VAL A 41 -10.96 2.58 2.98
N GLU A 42 -12.11 2.17 2.45
CA GLU A 42 -12.25 1.85 1.03
C GLU A 42 -13.37 2.65 0.38
N GLY A 43 -13.31 2.79 -0.95
CA GLY A 43 -14.36 3.40 -1.73
C GLY A 43 -14.17 4.88 -2.04
N GLY A 44 -13.07 5.46 -1.62
CA GLY A 44 -12.70 6.83 -1.98
C GLY A 44 -11.75 6.88 -3.16
N PRO A 45 -11.31 8.10 -3.55
CA PRO A 45 -10.30 8.22 -4.61
C PRO A 45 -8.94 7.67 -4.20
N VAL A 46 -8.63 7.69 -2.91
CA VAL A 46 -7.44 7.06 -2.34
C VAL A 46 -7.90 6.22 -1.15
N ASP A 47 -7.60 4.93 -1.20
CA ASP A 47 -7.89 4.03 -0.09
C ASP A 47 -6.73 4.06 0.91
N ILE A 48 -7.02 3.74 2.18
CA ILE A 48 -6.02 3.75 3.24
C ILE A 48 -6.04 2.38 3.92
N GLY A 49 -4.86 1.79 4.11
CA GLY A 49 -4.71 0.57 4.90
C GLY A 49 -3.92 0.85 6.15
N LEU A 50 -4.37 0.31 7.28
CA LEU A 50 -3.66 0.32 8.56
C LEU A 50 -3.23 -1.10 8.88
N SER A 51 -1.93 -1.33 8.95
CA SER A 51 -1.34 -2.62 9.26
C SER A 51 -0.73 -2.56 10.66
N ALA A 52 -1.11 -3.46 11.55
CA ALA A 52 -0.53 -3.53 12.88
C ALA A 52 0.96 -3.85 12.80
N GLY A 53 1.75 -3.16 13.59
CA GLY A 53 3.19 -3.38 13.62
C GLY A 53 3.86 -2.56 14.69
N PRO A 54 5.05 -2.99 15.16
CA PRO A 54 5.69 -2.37 16.31
C PRO A 54 6.28 -1.00 16.03
N GLU A 55 6.57 -0.69 14.77
CA GLU A 55 7.35 0.50 14.44
C GLU A 55 6.54 1.50 13.65
N PRO A 56 6.59 2.77 14.03
CA PRO A 56 6.15 3.82 13.13
C PRO A 56 7.13 3.87 11.95
N VAL A 57 6.62 3.67 10.75
CA VAL A 57 7.38 3.85 9.52
C VAL A 57 6.68 4.88 8.67
N ALA A 58 7.39 5.49 7.75
CA ALA A 58 6.80 6.44 6.83
C ALA A 58 5.67 5.75 6.05
N PRO A 59 4.55 6.43 5.82
CA PRO A 59 3.52 5.90 4.94
C PRO A 59 4.10 5.54 3.58
N MET A 60 3.64 4.44 3.02
CA MET A 60 4.11 3.95 1.71
C MET A 60 3.00 4.14 0.69
N PRO A 61 3.19 5.00 -0.31
CA PRO A 61 2.22 5.10 -1.40
C PRO A 61 2.20 3.82 -2.20
N ALA A 62 1.00 3.42 -2.62
CA ALA A 62 0.80 2.24 -3.44
C ALA A 62 0.10 2.63 -4.73
N PHE A 63 0.55 2.01 -5.82
CA PHE A 63 0.11 2.31 -7.17
C PHE A 63 -0.48 1.05 -7.77
N GLU A 64 -1.70 1.14 -8.26
CA GLU A 64 -2.32 0.01 -8.93
C GLU A 64 -1.83 -0.10 -10.36
N SER A 65 -1.47 -1.32 -10.76
CA SER A 65 -1.04 -1.64 -12.12
C SER A 65 -2.02 -2.62 -12.75
N ASP A 66 -2.24 -2.48 -14.04
CA ASP A 66 -3.01 -3.46 -14.81
C ASP A 66 -2.14 -4.60 -15.37
N ASP A 67 -0.82 -4.54 -15.18
CA ASP A 67 0.11 -5.59 -15.58
C ASP A 67 1.36 -5.52 -14.69
N LEU A 68 1.36 -6.32 -13.65
CA LEU A 68 2.39 -6.23 -12.61
C LEU A 68 3.78 -6.62 -13.11
N GLU A 69 3.86 -7.69 -13.90
CA GLU A 69 5.14 -8.16 -14.45
C GLU A 69 5.75 -7.11 -15.39
N ALA A 70 4.93 -6.51 -16.24
CA ALA A 70 5.39 -5.44 -17.11
C ALA A 70 5.82 -4.20 -16.33
N SER A 71 5.10 -3.90 -15.24
CA SER A 71 5.47 -2.78 -14.35
C SER A 71 6.82 -3.02 -13.68
N LEU A 72 7.08 -4.25 -13.22
CA LEU A 72 8.36 -4.60 -12.61
C LEU A 72 9.52 -4.39 -13.59
N ALA A 73 9.36 -4.87 -14.81
CA ALA A 73 10.38 -4.71 -15.85
C ALA A 73 10.62 -3.23 -16.18
N GLN A 74 9.55 -2.46 -16.25
CA GLN A 74 9.63 -1.04 -16.56
C GLN A 74 10.28 -0.23 -15.45
N VAL A 75 9.94 -0.49 -14.20
CA VAL A 75 10.55 0.18 -13.04
C VAL A 75 12.05 -0.12 -13.00
N THR A 76 12.42 -1.37 -13.24
CA THR A 76 13.83 -1.77 -13.27
C THR A 76 14.58 -1.05 -14.41
N ALA A 77 14.00 -1.01 -15.59
CA ALA A 77 14.61 -0.34 -16.75
C ALA A 77 14.75 1.17 -16.55
N ALA A 78 13.84 1.75 -15.77
CA ALA A 78 13.84 3.19 -15.50
C ALA A 78 14.78 3.60 -14.35
N GLY A 79 15.46 2.65 -13.72
CA GLY A 79 16.42 2.93 -12.66
C GLY A 79 15.87 2.78 -11.25
N GLY A 80 14.67 2.27 -11.09
CA GLY A 80 14.11 1.94 -9.77
C GLY A 80 14.81 0.73 -9.19
N LYS A 81 14.98 0.72 -7.88
CA LYS A 81 15.61 -0.40 -7.18
C LYS A 81 14.53 -1.30 -6.57
N ILE A 82 14.45 -2.54 -7.01
CA ILE A 82 13.51 -3.50 -6.44
C ILE A 82 14.04 -3.93 -5.07
N VAL A 83 13.27 -3.68 -4.02
CA VAL A 83 13.64 -4.06 -2.65
C VAL A 83 12.82 -5.23 -2.15
N ARG A 84 11.72 -5.56 -2.81
CA ARG A 84 10.94 -6.77 -2.54
C ARG A 84 10.31 -7.25 -3.83
N GLU A 85 10.66 -8.47 -4.24
CA GLU A 85 10.16 -9.10 -5.46
C GLU A 85 8.66 -9.37 -5.34
N ILE A 86 7.99 -9.63 -6.47
CA ILE A 86 6.55 -9.89 -6.50
C ILE A 86 6.20 -11.00 -5.50
N PHE A 87 5.22 -10.71 -4.66
CA PHE A 87 4.67 -11.67 -3.71
C PHE A 87 3.16 -11.51 -3.65
N ALA A 88 2.49 -12.60 -3.27
CA ALA A 88 1.03 -12.62 -3.13
C ALA A 88 0.64 -12.19 -1.72
N PHE A 89 -0.49 -11.50 -1.63
CA PHE A 89 -1.15 -11.17 -0.39
C PHE A 89 -2.66 -11.41 -0.58
N PRO A 90 -3.46 -11.48 0.50
CA PRO A 90 -4.90 -11.61 0.30
C PRO A 90 -5.47 -10.44 -0.49
N GLY A 91 -6.00 -10.72 -1.68
CA GLY A 91 -6.57 -9.71 -2.57
C GLY A 91 -5.72 -9.35 -3.77
N GLY A 92 -4.49 -9.84 -3.88
CA GLY A 92 -3.66 -9.50 -5.04
C GLY A 92 -2.21 -9.87 -4.91
N ARG A 93 -1.38 -9.20 -5.70
CA ARG A 93 0.08 -9.34 -5.69
C ARG A 93 0.72 -7.96 -5.75
N ARG A 94 1.92 -7.83 -5.22
CA ARG A 94 2.67 -6.57 -5.30
C ARG A 94 4.17 -6.80 -5.27
N PHE A 95 4.92 -5.78 -5.68
CA PHE A 95 6.35 -5.67 -5.40
C PHE A 95 6.61 -4.30 -4.77
N GLU A 96 7.79 -4.13 -4.21
CA GLU A 96 8.18 -2.87 -3.60
C GLU A 96 9.51 -2.42 -4.18
N CYS A 97 9.65 -1.12 -4.39
CA CYS A 97 10.82 -0.54 -4.99
C CYS A 97 11.15 0.80 -4.33
N ILE A 98 12.33 1.32 -4.65
CA ILE A 98 12.78 2.62 -4.19
C ILE A 98 13.05 3.47 -5.44
N ASP A 99 12.52 4.69 -5.44
CA ASP A 99 12.77 5.65 -6.51
C ASP A 99 14.17 6.27 -6.35
N PRO A 100 14.66 7.07 -7.34
CA PRO A 100 15.99 7.65 -7.25
C PRO A 100 16.22 8.56 -6.05
N SER A 101 15.18 9.09 -5.44
CA SER A 101 15.28 9.96 -4.26
C SER A 101 15.19 9.19 -2.95
N GLY A 102 14.98 7.87 -2.99
CA GLY A 102 14.90 7.04 -1.80
C GLY A 102 13.49 6.80 -1.28
N ASN A 103 12.46 7.22 -2.01
CA ASN A 103 11.07 6.95 -1.60
C ASN A 103 10.71 5.49 -1.84
N ARG A 104 10.16 4.84 -0.82
CA ARG A 104 9.68 3.45 -0.94
C ARG A 104 8.25 3.45 -1.47
N LEU A 105 8.02 2.63 -2.48
CA LEU A 105 6.75 2.54 -3.19
C LEU A 105 6.32 1.08 -3.29
N ALA A 106 5.01 0.84 -3.29
CA ALA A 106 4.45 -0.45 -3.65
C ALA A 106 3.72 -0.33 -4.97
N ILE A 107 3.91 -1.31 -5.84
CA ILE A 107 3.13 -1.45 -7.07
C ILE A 107 2.35 -2.75 -6.91
N TYR A 108 1.02 -2.70 -7.08
CA TYR A 108 0.17 -3.85 -6.82
C TYR A 108 -0.82 -4.07 -7.96
N GLN A 109 -1.28 -5.31 -8.05
CA GLN A 109 -2.36 -5.67 -8.97
C GLN A 109 -3.37 -6.52 -8.21
N PRO A 110 -4.61 -6.05 -8.08
CA PRO A 110 -5.66 -6.84 -7.42
C PRO A 110 -6.02 -8.07 -8.23
N ASP A 111 -6.51 -9.08 -7.54
CA ASP A 111 -7.01 -10.31 -8.18
C ASP A 111 -8.24 -10.05 -9.05
#